data_2a79cce5996b8d4527a5c3c47da675b7
#
_entry.id   2a79cce5996b8d4527a5c3c47da675b7
#
_cell.length_a   1.000
_cell.length_b   1.000
_cell.length_c   1.000
_cell.angle_alpha   90.00
_cell.angle_beta   90.00
_cell.angle_gamma   90.00
#
_symmetry.space_group_name_H-M   'P 1'
#
loop_
_entity.id
_entity.type
_entity.pdbx_description
1 polymer ?
#
loop_
_entity_poly.entity_id
_entity_poly.type
_entity_poly.pdbx_seq_one_letter_code
_entity_poly.pdbx_strand_id
1 'polypeptide(L)'
;MHGLTDYITQYAWVDIFTTWYVLVDQAYHALVAQHGRLRQRGPTPTFADSEVITIALIAETFFHGHEELCLSFIRQYHRDLFPHLIDDTRFNRRRRALVGLTEAMRRMYTTWLIAPDDPVRVVDSAPIPVCTYMRSRSCTTVAGAE
;
A
#
# COMPACT_ATOMS: atom_id res chain seq x y z
N MET A 1 9.95 -12.87 -30.78
CA MET A 1 8.99 -13.48 -29.84
C MET A 1 8.81 -12.67 -28.52
N HIS A 2 9.45 -11.54 -28.37
CA HIS A 2 9.30 -10.70 -27.14
C HIS A 2 8.00 -9.89 -27.08
N GLY A 3 7.38 -9.54 -28.22
CA GLY A 3 6.27 -8.59 -28.26
C GLY A 3 4.94 -9.06 -27.61
N LEU A 4 4.61 -10.33 -27.66
CA LEU A 4 3.31 -10.82 -27.17
C LEU A 4 3.29 -10.93 -25.63
N THR A 5 4.40 -11.36 -25.05
CA THR A 5 4.57 -11.48 -23.60
C THR A 5 4.60 -10.10 -22.96
N ASP A 6 5.30 -9.13 -23.58
CA ASP A 6 5.37 -7.74 -23.10
C ASP A 6 4.01 -7.06 -23.20
N TYR A 7 3.24 -7.34 -24.26
CA TYR A 7 1.90 -6.81 -24.45
C TYR A 7 0.91 -7.34 -23.40
N ILE A 8 0.91 -8.65 -23.16
CA ILE A 8 0.06 -9.29 -22.14
C ILE A 8 0.44 -8.77 -20.74
N THR A 9 1.72 -8.60 -20.45
CA THR A 9 2.21 -8.07 -19.18
C THR A 9 1.79 -6.61 -18.96
N GLN A 10 1.82 -5.78 -20.00
CA GLN A 10 1.42 -4.39 -19.92
C GLN A 10 -0.07 -4.23 -19.62
N TYR A 11 -0.95 -4.98 -20.29
CA TYR A 11 -2.39 -4.95 -20.02
C TYR A 11 -2.71 -5.49 -18.62
N ALA A 12 -2.03 -6.56 -18.19
CA ALA A 12 -2.21 -7.09 -16.84
C ALA A 12 -1.89 -6.03 -15.76
N TRP A 13 -0.89 -5.17 -15.96
CA TRP A 13 -0.56 -4.11 -15.02
C TRP A 13 -1.61 -2.99 -14.99
N VAL A 14 -2.19 -2.61 -16.13
CA VAL A 14 -3.30 -1.66 -16.17
C VAL A 14 -4.49 -2.19 -15.37
N ASP A 15 -4.84 -3.45 -15.56
CA ASP A 15 -5.94 -4.10 -14.84
C ASP A 15 -5.64 -4.20 -13.33
N ILE A 16 -4.41 -4.54 -12.95
CA ILE A 16 -3.97 -4.57 -11.55
C ILE A 16 -4.11 -3.19 -10.91
N PHE A 17 -3.54 -2.15 -11.51
CA PHE A 17 -3.64 -0.79 -10.98
C PHE A 17 -5.09 -0.32 -10.87
N THR A 18 -5.89 -0.57 -11.90
CA THR A 18 -7.30 -0.17 -11.92
C THR A 18 -8.11 -0.91 -10.86
N THR A 19 -7.95 -2.22 -10.75
CA THR A 19 -8.68 -3.04 -9.77
C THR A 19 -8.33 -2.61 -8.34
N TRP A 20 -7.06 -2.47 -8.03
CA TRP A 20 -6.61 -2.02 -6.70
C TRP A 20 -7.10 -0.61 -6.39
N TYR A 21 -7.04 0.30 -7.37
CA TYR A 21 -7.54 1.66 -7.19
C TYR A 21 -9.03 1.68 -6.88
N VAL A 22 -9.84 0.95 -7.64
CA VAL A 22 -11.30 0.89 -7.40
C VAL A 22 -11.61 0.36 -6.01
N LEU A 23 -10.95 -0.71 -5.58
CA LEU A 23 -11.13 -1.26 -4.23
C LEU A 23 -10.74 -0.25 -3.15
N VAL A 24 -9.58 0.37 -3.25
CA VAL A 24 -9.10 1.37 -2.29
C VAL A 24 -10.02 2.59 -2.25
N ASP A 25 -10.45 3.08 -3.40
CA ASP A 25 -11.30 4.27 -3.50
C ASP A 25 -12.70 4.01 -2.93
N GLN A 26 -13.29 2.85 -3.16
CA GLN A 26 -14.54 2.43 -2.53
C GLN A 26 -14.42 2.37 -1.00
N ALA A 27 -13.34 1.80 -0.50
CA ALA A 27 -13.07 1.77 0.94
C ALA A 27 -12.87 3.18 1.53
N TYR A 28 -12.15 4.03 0.81
CA TYR A 28 -11.94 5.43 1.19
C TYR A 28 -13.28 6.17 1.35
N HIS A 29 -14.14 6.08 0.33
CA HIS A 29 -15.44 6.71 0.36
C HIS A 29 -16.37 6.14 1.44
N ALA A 30 -16.34 4.83 1.69
CA ALA A 30 -17.08 4.21 2.77
C ALA A 30 -16.65 4.74 4.16
N LEU A 31 -15.34 4.88 4.39
CA LEU A 31 -14.80 5.43 5.64
C LEU A 31 -15.13 6.93 5.79
N VAL A 32 -15.08 7.70 4.70
CA VAL A 32 -15.51 9.11 4.71
C VAL A 32 -16.99 9.23 5.04
N ALA A 33 -17.83 8.37 4.51
CA ALA A 33 -19.26 8.36 4.82
C ALA A 33 -19.56 8.02 6.28
N GLN A 34 -18.76 7.15 6.91
CA GLN A 34 -18.91 6.75 8.31
C GLN A 34 -18.36 7.77 9.30
N HIS A 35 -17.21 8.36 8.99
CA HIS A 35 -16.42 9.16 9.94
C HIS A 35 -16.33 10.64 9.58
N GLY A 36 -16.92 11.04 8.45
CA GLY A 36 -16.78 12.39 7.90
C GLY A 36 -15.42 12.60 7.24
N ARG A 37 -15.04 13.87 7.07
CA ARG A 37 -13.80 14.24 6.37
C ARG A 37 -12.57 13.70 7.09
N LEU A 38 -11.86 12.77 6.46
CA LEU A 38 -10.67 12.13 7.03
C LEU A 38 -9.45 13.08 7.12
N ARG A 39 -9.43 14.10 6.26
CA ARG A 39 -8.40 15.14 6.28
C ARG A 39 -8.92 16.39 6.99
N GLN A 40 -8.30 16.73 8.10
CA GLN A 40 -8.78 17.85 8.94
C GLN A 40 -8.35 19.26 8.46
N ARG A 41 -7.27 19.39 7.69
CA ARG A 41 -6.71 20.69 7.29
C ARG A 41 -6.15 20.65 5.85
N GLY A 42 -6.22 21.81 5.19
CA GLY A 42 -5.60 22.08 3.89
C GLY A 42 -6.49 21.76 2.69
N PRO A 43 -6.08 22.19 1.48
CA PRO A 43 -6.79 21.94 0.24
C PRO A 43 -6.73 20.45 -0.12
N THR A 44 -7.70 20.01 -0.90
CA THR A 44 -7.70 18.64 -1.48
C THR A 44 -6.49 18.50 -2.41
N PRO A 45 -5.61 17.52 -2.19
CA PRO A 45 -4.46 17.35 -3.05
C PRO A 45 -4.89 16.82 -4.43
N THR A 46 -4.20 17.28 -5.47
CA THR A 46 -4.42 16.82 -6.84
C THR A 46 -4.09 15.32 -7.00
N PHE A 47 -3.03 14.86 -6.33
CA PHE A 47 -2.73 13.43 -6.20
C PHE A 47 -3.48 12.90 -4.98
N ALA A 48 -4.51 12.08 -5.19
CA ALA A 48 -5.46 11.68 -4.15
C ALA A 48 -4.83 10.76 -3.09
N ASP A 49 -5.45 10.69 -1.90
CA ASP A 49 -5.01 9.77 -0.85
C ASP A 49 -5.26 8.30 -1.25
N SER A 50 -6.33 8.02 -1.99
CA SER A 50 -6.59 6.70 -2.57
C SER A 50 -5.50 6.27 -3.57
N GLU A 51 -4.94 7.19 -4.36
CA GLU A 51 -3.81 6.89 -5.26
C GLU A 51 -2.54 6.53 -4.48
N VAL A 52 -2.23 7.27 -3.40
CA VAL A 52 -1.08 6.97 -2.53
C VAL A 52 -1.21 5.58 -1.91
N ILE A 53 -2.38 5.26 -1.36
CA ILE A 53 -2.63 3.96 -0.72
C ILE A 53 -2.57 2.83 -1.75
N THR A 54 -3.16 3.02 -2.92
CA THR A 54 -3.12 2.04 -4.02
C THR A 54 -1.69 1.69 -4.41
N ILE A 55 -0.86 2.69 -4.66
CA ILE A 55 0.54 2.46 -5.04
C ILE A 55 1.32 1.80 -3.89
N ALA A 56 1.09 2.20 -2.64
CA ALA A 56 1.75 1.60 -1.49
C ALA A 56 1.41 0.11 -1.34
N LEU A 57 0.14 -0.27 -1.51
CA LEU A 57 -0.30 -1.67 -1.44
C LEU A 57 0.24 -2.49 -2.61
N ILE A 58 0.29 -1.93 -3.82
CA ILE A 58 0.88 -2.58 -4.98
C ILE A 58 2.39 -2.76 -4.79
N ALA A 59 3.09 -1.75 -4.26
CA ALA A 59 4.51 -1.86 -3.93
C ALA A 59 4.79 -2.98 -2.94
N GLU A 60 3.96 -3.10 -1.90
CA GLU A 60 4.08 -4.18 -0.91
C GLU A 60 3.83 -5.56 -1.54
N THR A 61 2.78 -5.68 -2.36
CA THR A 61 2.35 -6.97 -2.90
C THR A 61 3.25 -7.47 -4.03
N PHE A 62 3.64 -6.60 -4.96
CA PHE A 62 4.31 -6.99 -6.21
C PHE A 62 5.77 -6.55 -6.30
N PHE A 63 6.20 -5.59 -5.49
CA PHE A 63 7.56 -5.07 -5.47
C PHE A 63 8.29 -5.34 -4.15
N HIS A 64 7.77 -6.28 -3.34
CA HIS A 64 8.37 -6.67 -2.05
C HIS A 64 8.65 -5.48 -1.11
N GLY A 65 7.78 -4.48 -1.11
CA GLY A 65 7.93 -3.26 -0.32
C GLY A 65 8.89 -2.21 -0.87
N HIS A 66 9.46 -2.43 -2.08
CA HIS A 66 10.35 -1.47 -2.72
C HIS A 66 9.55 -0.35 -3.43
N GLU A 67 9.15 0.66 -2.67
CA GLU A 67 8.36 1.79 -3.18
C GLU A 67 9.03 2.56 -4.31
N GLU A 68 10.33 2.82 -4.19
CA GLU A 68 11.11 3.54 -5.22
C GLU A 68 11.09 2.80 -6.55
N LEU A 69 11.18 1.47 -6.51
CA LEU A 69 11.11 0.64 -7.70
C LEU A 69 9.74 0.69 -8.34
N CYS A 70 8.68 0.60 -7.53
CA CYS A 70 7.29 0.73 -7.98
C CYS A 70 7.04 2.12 -8.61
N LEU A 71 7.47 3.19 -7.95
CA LEU A 71 7.30 4.56 -8.46
C LEU A 71 8.08 4.78 -9.77
N SER A 72 9.29 4.23 -9.87
CA SER A 72 10.08 4.27 -11.10
C SER A 72 9.41 3.52 -12.24
N PHE A 73 8.85 2.35 -11.95
CA PHE A 73 8.09 1.55 -12.90
C PHE A 73 6.85 2.31 -13.42
N ILE A 74 6.09 2.95 -12.53
CA ILE A 74 4.93 3.75 -12.91
C ILE A 74 5.36 4.94 -13.77
N ARG A 75 6.42 5.66 -13.42
CA ARG A 75 6.92 6.80 -14.21
C ARG A 75 7.33 6.40 -15.61
N GLN A 76 7.90 5.22 -15.75
CA GLN A 76 8.44 4.75 -17.02
C GLN A 76 7.35 4.17 -17.94
N TYR A 77 6.38 3.42 -17.39
CA TYR A 77 5.47 2.60 -18.20
C TYR A 77 3.99 2.94 -18.03
N HIS A 78 3.59 3.60 -16.93
CA HIS A 78 2.18 3.80 -16.57
C HIS A 78 1.87 5.22 -16.07
N ARG A 79 2.62 6.20 -16.54
CA ARG A 79 2.44 7.60 -16.13
C ARG A 79 1.07 8.17 -16.49
N ASP A 80 0.44 7.66 -17.52
CA ASP A 80 -0.90 7.98 -17.97
C ASP A 80 -1.97 7.61 -16.93
N LEU A 81 -1.75 6.55 -16.16
CA LEU A 81 -2.65 6.16 -15.06
C LEU A 81 -2.53 7.09 -13.84
N PHE A 82 -1.36 7.69 -13.63
CA PHE A 82 -1.07 8.57 -12.49
C PHE A 82 -0.45 9.89 -12.96
N PRO A 83 -1.22 10.76 -13.67
CA PRO A 83 -0.69 11.97 -14.27
C PRO A 83 -0.13 12.99 -13.27
N HIS A 84 -0.60 12.94 -12.03
CA HIS A 84 -0.20 13.83 -10.93
C HIS A 84 0.74 13.18 -9.93
N LEU A 85 1.42 12.10 -10.33
CA LEU A 85 2.36 11.38 -9.46
C LEU A 85 3.42 12.33 -8.90
N ILE A 86 3.55 12.32 -7.58
CA ILE A 86 4.49 13.15 -6.83
C ILE A 86 5.88 12.51 -6.73
N ASP A 87 6.87 13.25 -6.23
CA ASP A 87 8.22 12.75 -5.96
C ASP A 87 8.24 11.75 -4.79
N ASP A 88 9.32 10.96 -4.71
CA ASP A 88 9.47 9.87 -3.73
C ASP A 88 9.43 10.38 -2.28
N THR A 89 10.02 11.54 -2.02
CA THR A 89 10.05 12.13 -0.67
C THR A 89 8.65 12.54 -0.21
N ARG A 90 7.89 13.18 -1.08
CA ARG A 90 6.49 13.57 -0.80
C ARG A 90 5.60 12.34 -0.70
N PHE A 91 5.81 11.34 -1.57
CA PHE A 91 5.09 10.09 -1.53
C PHE A 91 5.28 9.38 -0.19
N ASN A 92 6.51 9.16 0.23
CA ASN A 92 6.85 8.49 1.49
C ASN A 92 6.25 9.24 2.71
N ARG A 93 6.36 10.58 2.75
CA ARG A 93 5.75 11.39 3.82
C ARG A 93 4.23 11.22 3.86
N ARG A 94 3.55 11.26 2.71
CA ARG A 94 2.10 11.08 2.65
C ARG A 94 1.68 9.67 3.03
N ARG A 95 2.37 8.65 2.51
CA ARG A 95 2.11 7.26 2.87
C ARG A 95 2.17 7.04 4.37
N ARG A 96 3.22 7.56 5.03
CA ARG A 96 3.34 7.46 6.49
C ARG A 96 2.19 8.13 7.23
N ALA A 97 1.72 9.26 6.75
CA ALA A 97 0.57 9.95 7.33
C ALA A 97 -0.76 9.19 7.13
N LEU A 98 -0.83 8.30 6.13
CA LEU A 98 -2.02 7.52 5.78
C LEU A 98 -2.03 6.10 6.39
N VAL A 99 -1.04 5.71 7.20
CA VAL A 99 -0.95 4.36 7.78
C VAL A 99 -2.21 3.99 8.57
N GLY A 100 -2.73 4.89 9.39
CA GLY A 100 -3.95 4.66 10.17
C GLY A 100 -5.18 4.44 9.28
N LEU A 101 -5.27 5.16 8.18
CA LEU A 101 -6.36 5.00 7.21
C LEU A 101 -6.23 3.68 6.45
N THR A 102 -5.03 3.33 6.01
CA THR A 102 -4.75 2.05 5.35
C THR A 102 -5.12 0.88 6.26
N GLU A 103 -4.81 0.97 7.54
CA GLU A 103 -5.17 -0.06 8.52
C GLU A 103 -6.69 -0.14 8.75
N ALA A 104 -7.40 1.00 8.76
CA ALA A 104 -8.86 1.01 8.84
C ALA A 104 -9.50 0.35 7.62
N MET A 105 -8.98 0.61 6.43
CA MET A 105 -9.41 -0.07 5.19
C MET A 105 -9.18 -1.57 5.24
N ARG A 106 -7.99 -1.99 5.69
CA ARG A 106 -7.64 -3.40 5.84
C ARG A 106 -8.63 -4.12 6.77
N ARG A 107 -8.94 -3.52 7.92
CA ARG A 107 -9.93 -4.07 8.86
C ARG A 107 -11.32 -4.17 8.24
N MET A 108 -11.74 -3.17 7.50
CA MET A 108 -13.04 -3.17 6.83
C MET A 108 -13.12 -4.30 5.80
N TYR A 109 -12.11 -4.48 4.95
CA TYR A 109 -12.07 -5.59 4.00
C TYR A 109 -11.99 -6.96 4.69
N THR A 110 -11.22 -7.07 5.76
CA THR A 110 -11.15 -8.30 6.54
C THR A 110 -12.54 -8.68 7.07
N THR A 111 -13.31 -7.72 7.57
CA THR A 111 -14.67 -7.95 8.06
C THR A 111 -15.62 -8.36 6.93
N TRP A 112 -15.47 -7.85 5.73
CA TRP A 112 -16.31 -8.20 4.59
C TRP A 112 -15.97 -9.57 3.99
N LEU A 113 -14.69 -9.94 4.00
CA LEU A 113 -14.20 -11.16 3.35
C LEU A 113 -14.22 -12.39 4.26
N ILE A 114 -14.13 -12.18 5.56
CA ILE A 114 -14.10 -13.28 6.54
C ILE A 114 -15.52 -13.51 7.07
N ALA A 115 -16.04 -14.71 6.83
CA ALA A 115 -17.29 -15.10 7.42
C ALA A 115 -17.19 -15.08 8.96
N PRO A 116 -18.17 -14.50 9.67
CA PRO A 116 -18.12 -14.42 11.14
C PRO A 116 -17.96 -15.78 11.82
N ASP A 117 -18.50 -16.82 11.22
CA ASP A 117 -18.52 -18.19 11.75
C ASP A 117 -17.40 -19.08 11.25
N ASP A 118 -16.41 -18.53 10.53
CA ASP A 118 -15.28 -19.32 10.06
C ASP A 118 -14.38 -19.73 11.25
N PRO A 119 -14.34 -21.02 11.60
CA PRO A 119 -13.57 -21.51 12.75
C PRO A 119 -12.06 -21.59 12.44
N VAL A 120 -11.69 -21.50 11.16
CA VAL A 120 -10.29 -21.68 10.74
C VAL A 120 -9.60 -20.31 10.65
N ARG A 121 -8.50 -20.17 11.36
CA ARG A 121 -7.59 -19.03 11.28
C ARG A 121 -6.20 -19.53 10.99
N VAL A 122 -5.63 -19.08 9.89
CA VAL A 122 -4.22 -19.33 9.55
C VAL A 122 -3.42 -18.12 10.02
N VAL A 123 -2.48 -18.36 10.91
CA VAL A 123 -1.51 -17.35 11.36
C VAL A 123 -0.18 -17.70 10.74
N ASP A 124 0.30 -16.86 9.84
CA ASP A 124 1.66 -16.93 9.35
C ASP A 124 2.56 -16.12 10.29
N SER A 125 3.49 -16.80 10.94
CA SER A 125 4.48 -16.17 11.83
C SER A 125 5.86 -16.44 11.29
N ALA A 126 6.49 -15.42 10.72
CA ALA A 126 7.89 -15.47 10.36
C ALA A 126 8.70 -14.59 11.33
N PRO A 127 9.88 -15.04 11.79
CA PRO A 127 10.73 -14.20 12.61
C PRO A 127 11.23 -13.02 11.77
N ILE A 128 10.93 -11.80 12.23
CA ILE A 128 11.43 -10.58 11.61
C ILE A 128 12.80 -10.26 12.21
N PRO A 129 13.88 -10.27 11.41
CA PRO A 129 15.20 -9.92 11.92
C PRO A 129 15.24 -8.44 12.31
N VAL A 130 15.36 -8.16 13.62
CA VAL A 130 15.38 -6.79 14.15
C VAL A 130 16.73 -6.12 13.98
N CYS A 131 17.81 -6.91 14.00
CA CYS A 131 19.17 -6.45 13.73
C CYS A 131 20.10 -7.61 13.36
N THR A 132 21.24 -7.29 12.74
CA THR A 132 22.30 -8.28 12.52
C THR A 132 23.01 -8.58 13.83
N TYR A 133 23.56 -9.81 13.98
CA TYR A 133 24.28 -10.26 15.18
C TYR A 133 25.38 -9.26 15.64
N MET A 134 26.06 -8.62 14.69
CA MET A 134 27.09 -7.62 14.97
C MET A 134 26.55 -6.36 15.67
N ARG A 135 25.29 -6.02 15.46
CA ARG A 135 24.62 -4.85 16.07
C ARG A 135 23.75 -5.20 17.26
N SER A 136 23.57 -6.48 17.57
CA SER A 136 22.70 -6.92 18.67
C SER A 136 23.15 -6.38 20.03
N ARG A 137 24.46 -6.25 20.25
CA ARG A 137 25.03 -5.73 21.52
C ARG A 137 24.79 -4.23 21.77
N SER A 138 24.50 -3.45 20.70
CA SER A 138 24.22 -2.02 20.77
C SER A 138 22.76 -1.67 20.46
N CYS A 139 21.91 -2.67 20.26
CA CYS A 139 20.51 -2.46 19.93
C CYS A 139 19.71 -2.21 21.22
N THR A 140 19.22 -0.98 21.37
CA THR A 140 18.39 -0.58 22.51
C THR A 140 16.93 -1.03 22.39
N THR A 141 16.50 -1.45 21.20
CA THR A 141 15.11 -1.86 20.93
C THR A 141 14.74 -3.18 21.62
N VAL A 142 15.73 -4.00 21.95
CA VAL A 142 15.56 -5.34 22.57
C VAL A 142 16.14 -5.36 23.99
N ALA A 143 16.58 -4.24 24.53
CA ALA A 143 17.08 -4.13 25.91
C ALA A 143 15.92 -4.36 26.88
N GLY A 144 15.93 -5.51 27.56
CA GLY A 144 14.89 -5.91 28.52
C GLY A 144 14.06 -7.12 28.14
N ALA A 145 14.31 -7.76 27.00
CA ALA A 145 13.77 -9.07 26.67
C ALA A 145 14.73 -10.16 27.19
N GLU A 146 14.64 -10.51 28.48
CA GLU A 146 15.17 -11.74 29.08
C GLU A 146 14.07 -12.79 29.15
#